data_1950ec68d0840b8c7bdde8e889ebd516
#
_entry.id   1950ec68d0840b8c7bdde8e889ebd516
#
_cell.length_a   1.000
_cell.length_b   1.000
_cell.length_c   1.000
_cell.angle_alpha   90.00
_cell.angle_beta   90.00
_cell.angle_gamma   90.00
#
_symmetry.space_group_name_H-M   'P 1'
#
loop_
_entity.id
_entity.type
_entity.pdbx_description
1 polymer ?
#
loop_
_entity_poly.entity_id
_entity_poly.type
_entity_poly.pdbx_seq_one_letter_code
_entity_poly.pdbx_strand_id
1 'polypeptide(L)' 'MEKGIYLSCLFDYYGCLLTDIQIGYFTSYYFDNLTQDEIAEEYKVTKNAVSKTLIEVEKKLEYYESKLHLYENK' A
#
# COMPACT_ATOMS: atom_id res chain seq x y z
N MET A 1 -13.82 10.89 1.40
CA MET A 1 -13.39 9.72 0.63
C MET A 1 -12.87 8.64 1.57
N GLU A 2 -13.21 7.41 1.33
CA GLU A 2 -12.74 6.31 2.15
C GLU A 2 -11.22 6.18 2.03
N LYS A 3 -10.56 5.87 3.14
CA LYS A 3 -9.10 5.77 3.20
C LYS A 3 -8.53 4.78 2.18
N GLY A 4 -9.16 3.61 2.01
CA GLY A 4 -8.69 2.62 1.05
C GLY A 4 -8.73 3.12 -0.38
N ILE A 5 -9.79 3.84 -0.73
CA ILE A 5 -9.91 4.42 -2.07
C ILE A 5 -8.85 5.50 -2.29
N TYR A 6 -8.65 6.34 -1.29
CA TYR A 6 -7.64 7.39 -1.35
C TYR A 6 -6.23 6.79 -1.53
N LEU A 7 -5.89 5.78 -0.75
CA LEU A 7 -4.58 5.13 -0.85
C LEU A 7 -4.40 4.45 -2.20
N SER A 8 -5.47 3.87 -2.75
CA SER A 8 -5.40 3.25 -4.09
C SER A 8 -5.13 4.30 -5.17
N CYS A 9 -5.70 5.49 -5.02
CA CYS A 9 -5.41 6.59 -5.94
C CYS A 9 -3.96 7.05 -5.84
N LEU A 10 -3.44 7.15 -4.62
CA LEU A 10 -2.03 7.51 -4.43
C LEU A 10 -1.12 6.43 -5.02
N PHE A 11 -1.51 5.16 -4.87
CA PHE A 11 -0.75 4.06 -5.42
C PHE A 11 -0.62 4.16 -6.95
N ASP A 12 -1.66 4.63 -7.63
CA ASP A 12 -1.60 4.80 -9.09
C ASP A 12 -0.48 5.75 -9.50
N TYR A 13 -0.21 6.77 -8.69
CA TYR A 13 0.86 7.74 -8.99
C TYR A 13 2.23 7.32 -8.48
N TYR A 14 2.27 6.68 -7.32
CA TYR A 14 3.52 6.48 -6.58
C TYR A 14 3.93 5.03 -6.42
N GLY A 15 3.13 4.08 -6.91
CA GLY A 15 3.43 2.65 -6.73
C GLY A 15 4.80 2.26 -7.29
N CYS A 16 5.24 2.90 -8.36
CA CYS A 16 6.53 2.59 -8.96
C CYS A 16 7.72 2.96 -8.06
N LEU A 17 7.47 3.73 -7.00
CA LEU A 17 8.50 4.11 -6.04
C LEU A 17 8.58 3.14 -4.85
N LEU A 18 7.74 2.13 -4.83
CA LEU A 18 7.71 1.12 -3.77
C LEU A 18 8.52 -0.10 -4.18
N THR A 19 8.92 -0.89 -3.17
CA THR A 19 9.61 -2.16 -3.43
C THR A 19 8.62 -3.21 -3.92
N ASP A 20 9.12 -4.29 -4.53
CA ASP A 20 8.27 -5.39 -5.02
C ASP A 20 7.42 -5.99 -3.89
N ILE A 21 8.00 -6.18 -2.71
CA ILE A 21 7.28 -6.72 -1.56
C ILE A 21 6.18 -5.77 -1.12
N GLN A 22 6.47 -4.47 -1.08
CA GLN A 22 5.49 -3.46 -0.70
C GLN A 22 4.33 -3.43 -1.70
N ILE A 23 4.63 -3.48 -2.99
CA ILE A 23 3.61 -3.54 -4.03
C ILE A 23 2.77 -4.81 -3.88
N GLY A 24 3.41 -5.95 -3.66
CA GLY A 24 2.71 -7.23 -3.50
C GLY A 24 1.73 -7.21 -2.34
N TYR A 25 2.16 -6.78 -1.17
CA TYR A 25 1.28 -6.72 0.01
C TYR A 25 0.15 -5.71 -0.20
N PHE A 26 0.47 -4.55 -0.75
CA PHE A 26 -0.54 -3.51 -0.98
C PHE A 26 -1.62 -3.98 -1.94
N THR A 27 -1.23 -4.53 -3.09
CA THR A 27 -2.19 -4.98 -4.10
C THR A 27 -3.02 -6.17 -3.59
N SER A 28 -2.41 -7.09 -2.85
CA SER A 28 -3.15 -8.22 -2.27
C SER A 28 -4.22 -7.73 -1.29
N TYR A 29 -3.89 -6.74 -0.48
CA TYR A 29 -4.81 -6.25 0.54
C TYR A 29 -5.90 -5.34 -0.03
N TYR A 30 -5.52 -4.35 -0.85
CA TYR A 30 -6.47 -3.33 -1.31
C TYR A 30 -7.17 -3.68 -2.61
N PHE A 31 -6.57 -4.46 -3.49
CA PHE A 31 -7.18 -4.82 -4.76
C PHE A 31 -7.75 -6.24 -4.78
N ASP A 32 -7.08 -7.17 -4.14
CA ASP A 32 -7.51 -8.58 -4.13
C ASP A 32 -8.35 -8.92 -2.90
N ASN A 33 -8.53 -7.98 -1.99
CA ASN A 33 -9.35 -8.14 -0.78
C ASN A 33 -8.90 -9.29 0.13
N LEU A 34 -7.62 -9.61 0.12
CA LEU A 34 -7.08 -10.61 1.04
C LEU A 34 -6.92 -10.02 2.43
N THR A 35 -7.13 -10.86 3.44
CA THR A 35 -6.86 -10.44 4.82
C THR A 35 -5.35 -10.45 5.06
N GLN A 36 -4.93 -9.77 6.13
CA GLN A 36 -3.50 -9.79 6.50
C GLN A 36 -3.03 -11.21 6.83
N ASP A 37 -3.90 -12.03 7.43
CA ASP A 37 -3.59 -13.42 7.70
C ASP A 37 -3.36 -14.22 6.42
N GLU A 38 -4.20 -13.99 5.41
CA GLU A 38 -4.07 -14.66 4.12
C GLU A 38 -2.79 -14.26 3.41
N ILE A 39 -2.44 -12.97 3.46
CA ILE A 39 -1.20 -12.47 2.86
C ILE A 39 0.01 -13.07 3.58
N ALA A 40 -0.02 -13.11 4.90
CA ALA A 40 1.05 -13.67 5.70
C ALA A 40 1.29 -15.14 5.34
N GLU A 41 0.21 -15.90 5.17
CA GLU A 41 0.29 -17.31 4.79
C GLU A 41 0.87 -17.47 3.38
N GLU A 42 0.41 -16.66 2.44
CA GLU A 42 0.87 -16.72 1.05
C GLU A 42 2.36 -16.43 0.93
N TYR A 43 2.83 -15.42 1.66
CA TYR A 43 4.25 -15.01 1.60
C TYR A 43 5.12 -15.71 2.64
N LYS A 44 4.51 -16.58 3.48
CA LYS A 44 5.22 -17.31 4.53
C LYS A 44 5.95 -16.39 5.51
N VAL A 45 5.25 -15.35 5.95
CA VAL A 45 5.74 -14.38 6.93
C VAL A 45 4.70 -14.27 8.05
N THR A 46 5.02 -13.49 9.08
CA THR A 46 4.08 -13.27 10.17
C THR A 46 3.06 -12.22 9.80
N LYS A 47 1.90 -12.26 10.45
CA LYS A 47 0.88 -11.21 10.28
C LYS A 47 1.44 -9.84 10.66
N ASN A 48 2.26 -9.79 11.70
CA ASN A 48 2.89 -8.53 12.13
C ASN A 48 3.77 -7.95 11.04
N ALA A 49 4.50 -8.79 10.30
CA ALA A 49 5.33 -8.32 9.19
C ALA A 49 4.47 -7.68 8.10
N VAL A 50 3.34 -8.31 7.77
CA VAL A 50 2.42 -7.76 6.77
C VAL A 50 1.83 -6.44 7.25
N SER A 51 1.34 -6.41 8.48
CA SER A 51 0.73 -5.22 9.06
C SER A 51 1.70 -4.04 9.08
N LYS A 52 2.93 -4.29 9.52
CA LYS A 52 3.97 -3.27 9.59
C LYS A 52 4.29 -2.72 8.19
N THR A 53 4.42 -3.62 7.22
CA THR A 53 4.72 -3.21 5.85
C THR A 53 3.59 -2.37 5.25
N LEU A 54 2.33 -2.75 5.49
CA LEU A 54 1.20 -1.97 4.99
C LEU A 54 1.18 -0.56 5.60
N ILE A 55 1.52 -0.43 6.87
CA ILE A 55 1.62 0.87 7.52
C ILE A 55 2.74 1.70 6.89
N GLU A 56 3.89 1.07 6.62
CA GLU A 56 5.00 1.74 5.97
C GLU A 56 4.62 2.24 4.56
N VAL A 57 3.90 1.42 3.81
CA VAL A 57 3.45 1.80 2.46
C VAL A 57 2.51 3.00 2.54
N GLU A 58 1.56 2.98 3.47
CA GLU A 58 0.65 4.09 3.67
C GLU A 58 1.41 5.39 3.94
N LYS A 59 2.40 5.33 4.85
CA LYS A 59 3.22 6.50 5.17
C LYS A 59 4.03 6.98 3.99
N LYS A 60 4.58 6.06 3.20
CA LYS A 60 5.35 6.42 2.00
C LYS A 60 4.48 7.11 0.96
N LEU A 61 3.28 6.56 0.70
CA LEU A 61 2.38 7.15 -0.27
C LEU A 61 1.98 8.57 0.13
N GLU A 62 1.65 8.77 1.40
CA GLU A 62 1.30 10.10 1.90
C GLU A 62 2.49 11.04 1.87
N TYR A 63 3.69 10.55 2.16
CA TYR A 63 4.90 11.34 2.08
C TYR A 63 5.15 11.84 0.65
N TYR A 64 5.06 10.94 -0.33
CA TYR A 64 5.26 11.33 -1.74
C TYR A 64 4.22 12.35 -2.18
N GLU A 65 2.97 12.16 -1.79
CA GLU A 65 1.93 13.12 -2.13
C GLU A 65 2.20 14.48 -1.49
N SER A 66 2.69 14.51 -0.26
CA SER A 66 3.01 15.75 0.43
C SER A 66 4.13 16.53 -0.26
N LYS A 67 4.98 15.84 -1.02
CA LYS A 67 6.11 16.46 -1.73
C LYS A 67 5.80 16.74 -3.19
N LEU A 68 5.10 15.84 -3.86
CA LEU A 68 4.92 15.89 -5.32
C LEU A 68 3.55 16.37 -5.75
N HIS A 69 2.52 16.21 -4.93
CA HIS A 69 1.15 16.69 -5.17
C HIS A 69 0.55 16.25 -6.50
N LEU A 70 0.92 15.06 -7.01
CA LEU A 70 0.42 14.59 -8.30
C LEU A 70 -1.08 14.31 -8.29
N TYR A 71 -1.58 13.75 -7.19
CA TYR A 71 -3.00 13.47 -7.05
C TYR A 71 -3.79 14.76 -6.84
N GLU A 72 -3.29 15.63 -5.97
CA GLU A 72 -3.96 16.88 -5.62
C GLU A 72 -4.07 17.82 -6.81
N ASN A 73 -3.07 17.81 -7.69
CA ASN A 73 -2.98 18.75 -8.81
C ASN A 73 -3.38 18.16 -10.16
N LYS A 74 -4.05 17.03 -10.17
CA LYS A 74 -4.44 16.42 -11.43
C LYS A 74 -5.59 17.19 -12.09
#